data_40f2596525e38a6e9e1107f6edf78235
#
_entry.id   40f2596525e38a6e9e1107f6edf78235
#
_cell.length_a   1.000
_cell.length_b   1.000
_cell.length_c   1.000
_cell.angle_alpha   90.00
_cell.angle_beta   90.00
_cell.angle_gamma   90.00
#
_symmetry.space_group_name_H-M   'P 1'
#
loop_
_entity.id
_entity.type
_entity.pdbx_description
1 polymer ?
#
loop_
_entity_poly.entity_id
_entity_poly.type
_entity_poly.pdbx_seq_one_letter_code
_entity_poly.pdbx_strand_id
1 'polypeptide(L)'
;MEKILVIAAHPDDETLGCGGYLAKHGGIGTRVIFIAEGSSCRFNSDEINDQHVKDKIAERNNYCINALSIFGINDVKFYNYPCGRLDDMPILEINKIVEAEIKDFNPQIILTHAEFDNNNDHRIVFRSTMMATRPGV
;
A
#
# COMPACT_ATOMS: atom_id res chain seq x y z
N MET A 1 -13.76 7.48 17.33
CA MET A 1 -12.68 7.78 16.38
C MET A 1 -12.92 6.92 15.13
N GLU A 2 -13.02 7.56 13.97
CA GLU A 2 -13.12 6.83 12.70
C GLU A 2 -11.82 6.13 12.41
N LYS A 3 -11.91 4.87 12.00
CA LYS A 3 -10.77 4.10 11.54
C LYS A 3 -10.59 4.29 10.04
N ILE A 4 -9.39 4.68 9.65
CA ILE A 4 -9.02 4.91 8.25
C ILE A 4 -8.01 3.84 7.82
N LEU A 5 -8.32 3.11 6.77
CA LEU A 5 -7.39 2.18 6.13
C LEU A 5 -6.92 2.77 4.81
N VAL A 6 -5.63 2.99 4.67
CA VAL A 6 -5.02 3.39 3.40
C VAL A 6 -4.43 2.15 2.74
N ILE A 7 -4.84 1.88 1.51
CA ILE A 7 -4.35 0.76 0.70
C ILE A 7 -3.60 1.35 -0.49
N ALA A 8 -2.29 1.30 -0.42
CA ALA A 8 -1.39 1.89 -1.42
C ALA A 8 -0.52 0.82 -2.08
N ALA A 9 -0.08 1.11 -3.31
CA ALA A 9 0.82 0.23 -4.03
C ALA A 9 2.25 0.31 -3.50
N HIS A 10 2.79 1.52 -3.34
CA HIS A 10 4.20 1.74 -3.01
C HIS A 10 4.37 2.72 -1.84
N PRO A 11 5.45 2.56 -1.04
CA PRO A 11 5.79 3.55 0.00
C PRO A 11 6.10 4.92 -0.63
N ASP A 12 5.29 5.90 -0.38
CA ASP A 12 5.18 7.31 -0.72
C ASP A 12 3.83 7.69 -1.33
N ASP A 13 3.12 6.74 -1.93
CA ASP A 13 1.81 6.99 -2.57
C ASP A 13 0.81 7.62 -1.60
N GLU A 14 0.82 7.19 -0.34
CA GLU A 14 -0.07 7.68 0.71
C GLU A 14 0.17 9.16 1.01
N THR A 15 1.43 9.57 1.07
CA THR A 15 1.81 10.95 1.35
C THR A 15 1.55 11.84 0.14
N LEU A 16 1.91 11.38 -1.05
CA LEU A 16 1.70 12.13 -2.29
C LEU A 16 0.22 12.22 -2.66
N GLY A 17 -0.53 11.13 -2.46
CA GLY A 17 -1.94 11.04 -2.87
C GLY A 17 -2.92 11.61 -1.84
N CYS A 18 -2.71 11.37 -0.56
CA CYS A 18 -3.64 11.76 0.49
C CYS A 18 -2.99 12.34 1.75
N GLY A 19 -1.76 12.84 1.65
CA GLY A 19 -1.02 13.40 2.79
C GLY A 19 -1.75 14.55 3.48
N GLY A 20 -2.40 15.42 2.74
CA GLY A 20 -3.20 16.50 3.32
C GLY A 20 -4.41 15.98 4.12
N TYR A 21 -5.08 14.96 3.60
CA TYR A 21 -6.17 14.29 4.33
C TYR A 21 -5.65 13.61 5.60
N LEU A 22 -4.53 12.90 5.52
CA LEU A 22 -3.92 12.21 6.66
C LEU A 22 -3.41 13.19 7.71
N ALA A 23 -2.88 14.36 7.31
CA ALA A 23 -2.47 15.41 8.23
C ALA A 23 -3.66 15.95 9.02
N LYS A 24 -4.83 16.04 8.41
CA LYS A 24 -6.05 16.57 9.04
C LYS A 24 -6.82 15.52 9.84
N HIS A 25 -6.94 14.30 9.32
CA HIS A 25 -7.83 13.26 9.85
C HIS A 25 -7.12 11.98 10.30
N GLY A 26 -5.84 11.81 9.98
CA GLY A 26 -5.06 10.63 10.34
C GLY A 26 -4.65 10.59 11.80
N GLY A 27 -3.80 9.64 12.15
CA GLY A 27 -3.27 9.45 13.49
C GLY A 27 -3.48 8.03 14.00
N ILE A 28 -3.75 7.87 15.29
CA ILE A 28 -3.85 6.56 15.96
C ILE A 28 -4.91 5.64 15.35
N GLY A 29 -5.99 6.19 14.80
CA GLY A 29 -7.06 5.44 14.14
C GLY A 29 -6.76 5.08 12.69
N THR A 30 -5.54 5.24 12.21
CA THR A 30 -5.16 5.01 10.81
C THR A 30 -4.20 3.84 10.70
N ARG A 31 -4.52 2.93 9.77
CA ARG A 31 -3.62 1.88 9.30
C ARG A 31 -3.26 2.15 7.84
N VAL A 32 -1.99 1.98 7.49
CA VAL A 32 -1.51 2.07 6.11
C VAL A 32 -0.90 0.74 5.71
N ILE A 33 -1.34 0.19 4.57
CA ILE A 33 -0.73 -1.01 4.02
C ILE A 33 -0.18 -0.72 2.62
N PHE A 34 0.96 -1.31 2.33
CA PHE A 34 1.63 -1.25 1.02
C PHE A 34 1.72 -2.65 0.43
N ILE A 35 1.13 -2.85 -0.75
CA ILE A 35 1.11 -4.15 -1.41
C ILE A 35 2.49 -4.45 -2.02
N ALA A 36 3.05 -3.52 -2.77
CA ALA A 36 4.37 -3.65 -3.38
C ALA A 36 5.39 -2.78 -2.65
N GLU A 37 6.67 -3.10 -2.83
CA GLU A 37 7.75 -2.23 -2.43
C GLU A 37 8.03 -1.20 -3.53
N GLY A 38 8.88 -0.22 -3.30
CA GLY A 38 9.02 0.90 -4.23
C GLY A 38 10.39 0.99 -4.93
N SER A 39 11.18 -0.08 -4.97
CA SER A 39 12.57 -0.01 -5.41
C SER A 39 12.95 -0.98 -6.53
N SER A 40 12.43 -2.21 -6.53
CA SER A 40 12.91 -3.27 -7.43
C SER A 40 12.57 -3.03 -8.91
N CYS A 41 11.58 -2.18 -9.23
CA CYS A 41 11.25 -1.84 -10.62
C CYS A 41 12.39 -1.15 -11.38
N ARG A 42 13.40 -0.62 -10.65
CA ARG A 42 14.60 -0.01 -11.22
C ARG A 42 15.66 -1.03 -11.61
N PHE A 43 15.45 -2.30 -11.30
CA PHE A 43 16.39 -3.39 -11.51
C PHE A 43 15.82 -4.44 -12.46
N ASN A 44 16.70 -5.27 -13.04
CA ASN A 44 16.27 -6.39 -13.87
C ASN A 44 15.65 -7.50 -13.03
N SER A 45 14.79 -8.31 -13.65
CA SER A 45 14.07 -9.38 -12.95
C SER A 45 14.96 -10.39 -12.23
N ASP A 46 16.16 -10.65 -12.76
CA ASP A 46 17.14 -11.55 -12.16
C ASP A 46 17.89 -10.94 -10.96
N GLU A 47 17.77 -9.62 -10.75
CA GLU A 47 18.46 -8.90 -9.67
C GLU A 47 17.55 -8.64 -8.47
N ILE A 48 16.22 -8.77 -8.60
CA ILE A 48 15.26 -8.29 -7.58
C ILE A 48 15.41 -8.98 -6.21
N ASN A 49 16.03 -10.15 -6.16
CA ASN A 49 16.32 -10.89 -4.92
C ASN A 49 17.73 -10.65 -4.38
N ASP A 50 18.54 -9.84 -5.05
CA ASP A 50 19.89 -9.53 -4.63
C ASP A 50 19.89 -8.67 -3.35
N GLN A 51 20.94 -8.82 -2.54
CA GLN A 51 21.01 -8.14 -1.25
C GLN A 51 20.96 -6.61 -1.37
N HIS A 52 21.63 -6.03 -2.38
CA HIS A 52 21.59 -4.58 -2.58
C HIS A 52 20.19 -4.05 -2.91
N VAL A 53 19.36 -4.84 -3.57
CA VAL A 53 17.95 -4.47 -3.85
C VAL A 53 17.12 -4.57 -2.57
N LYS A 54 17.32 -5.64 -1.79
CA LYS A 54 16.67 -5.80 -0.48
C LYS A 54 17.02 -4.64 0.48
N ASP A 55 18.27 -4.19 0.45
CA ASP A 55 18.72 -3.06 1.25
C ASP A 55 18.01 -1.76 0.82
N LYS A 56 17.82 -1.54 -0.48
CA LYS A 56 17.07 -0.39 -1.01
C LYS A 56 15.60 -0.43 -0.60
N ILE A 57 15.00 -1.60 -0.61
CA ILE A 57 13.61 -1.80 -0.16
C ILE A 57 13.49 -1.43 1.33
N ALA A 58 14.37 -1.97 2.16
CA ALA A 58 14.39 -1.69 3.60
C ALA A 58 14.60 -0.20 3.90
N GLU A 59 15.53 0.45 3.21
CA GLU A 59 15.79 1.89 3.35
C GLU A 59 14.54 2.71 3.04
N ARG A 60 13.87 2.41 1.92
CA ARG A 60 12.65 3.11 1.51
C ARG A 60 11.50 2.89 2.49
N ASN A 61 11.33 1.67 2.99
CA ASN A 61 10.33 1.37 4.00
C ASN A 61 10.60 2.16 5.30
N ASN A 62 11.85 2.30 5.71
CA ASN A 62 12.21 3.10 6.89
C ASN A 62 11.91 4.59 6.69
N TYR A 63 12.19 5.15 5.52
CA TYR A 63 11.81 6.52 5.21
C TYR A 63 10.30 6.73 5.28
N CYS A 64 9.53 5.75 4.80
CA CYS A 64 8.07 5.79 4.86
C CYS A 64 7.56 5.76 6.31
N ILE A 65 8.10 4.89 7.15
CA ILE A 65 7.76 4.82 8.58
C ILE A 65 8.00 6.16 9.25
N ASN A 66 9.15 6.79 8.99
CA ASN A 66 9.51 8.09 9.55
C ASN A 66 8.55 9.19 9.07
N ALA A 67 8.20 9.20 7.79
CA ALA A 67 7.27 10.16 7.22
C ALA A 67 5.86 10.00 7.83
N LEU A 68 5.37 8.78 7.97
CA LEU A 68 4.06 8.50 8.55
C LEU A 68 4.00 8.83 10.03
N SER A 69 5.10 8.72 10.76
CA SER A 69 5.18 9.10 12.17
C SER A 69 4.88 10.59 12.39
N ILE A 70 5.19 11.44 11.40
CA ILE A 70 4.87 12.88 11.44
C ILE A 70 3.36 13.11 11.48
N PHE A 71 2.57 12.22 10.85
CA PHE A 71 1.10 12.25 10.92
C PHE A 71 0.54 11.54 12.16
N GLY A 72 1.40 11.01 13.04
CA GLY A 72 0.98 10.20 14.19
C GLY A 72 0.53 8.79 13.81
N ILE A 73 0.89 8.31 12.63
CA ILE A 73 0.52 7.00 12.10
C ILE A 73 1.65 6.02 12.35
N ASN A 74 1.38 4.99 13.17
CA ASN A 74 2.37 3.97 13.54
C ASN A 74 1.94 2.55 13.13
N ASP A 75 0.68 2.34 12.75
CA ASP A 75 0.17 1.05 12.26
C ASP A 75 0.40 0.96 10.76
N VAL A 76 1.56 0.42 10.38
CA VAL A 76 2.02 0.34 8.98
C VAL A 76 2.43 -1.09 8.67
N LYS A 77 1.98 -1.63 7.53
CA LYS A 77 2.34 -2.97 7.07
C LYS A 77 2.89 -2.94 5.65
N PHE A 78 3.98 -3.65 5.43
CA PHE A 78 4.64 -3.80 4.14
C PHE A 78 4.57 -5.25 3.68
N TYR A 79 3.92 -5.50 2.55
CA TYR A 79 3.83 -6.83 1.95
C TYR A 79 4.99 -7.13 0.99
N ASN A 80 5.67 -6.09 0.51
CA ASN A 80 6.92 -6.17 -0.25
C ASN A 80 6.86 -7.02 -1.54
N TYR A 81 5.71 -7.07 -2.21
CA TYR A 81 5.67 -7.66 -3.55
C TYR A 81 6.49 -6.80 -4.52
N PRO A 82 7.09 -7.41 -5.56
CA PRO A 82 7.93 -6.65 -6.50
C PRO A 82 7.15 -5.54 -7.21
N CYS A 83 7.64 -4.29 -7.12
CA CYS A 83 7.00 -3.15 -7.77
C CYS A 83 7.13 -3.22 -9.29
N GLY A 84 6.12 -2.67 -9.97
CA GLY A 84 6.02 -2.72 -11.43
C GLY A 84 5.62 -4.09 -11.96
N ARG A 85 5.42 -5.08 -11.09
CA ARG A 85 5.20 -6.48 -11.45
C ARG A 85 3.97 -7.09 -10.78
N LEU A 86 3.03 -6.29 -10.29
CA LEU A 86 1.81 -6.82 -9.68
C LEU A 86 0.91 -7.55 -10.68
N ASP A 87 1.07 -7.28 -11.98
CA ASP A 87 0.39 -8.00 -13.05
C ASP A 87 0.96 -9.41 -13.29
N ASP A 88 2.10 -9.75 -12.69
CA ASP A 88 2.72 -11.08 -12.78
C ASP A 88 2.21 -12.05 -11.69
N MET A 89 1.15 -11.69 -11.00
CA MET A 89 0.51 -12.53 -10.00
C MET A 89 -1.01 -12.45 -10.13
N PRO A 90 -1.75 -13.52 -9.75
CA PRO A 90 -3.20 -13.46 -9.75
C PRO A 90 -3.69 -12.32 -8.83
N ILE A 91 -4.60 -11.48 -9.32
CA ILE A 91 -5.20 -10.44 -8.49
C ILE A 91 -5.91 -11.01 -7.25
N LEU A 92 -6.31 -12.28 -7.32
CA LEU A 92 -6.90 -13.00 -6.19
C LEU A 92 -6.01 -12.97 -4.95
N GLU A 93 -4.68 -13.07 -5.12
CA GLU A 93 -3.75 -13.05 -3.99
C GLU A 93 -3.74 -11.69 -3.30
N ILE A 94 -3.83 -10.61 -4.07
CA ILE A 94 -3.94 -9.26 -3.53
C ILE A 94 -5.31 -9.08 -2.85
N ASN A 95 -6.38 -9.58 -3.46
CA ASN A 95 -7.73 -9.53 -2.89
C ASN A 95 -7.76 -10.17 -1.50
N LYS A 96 -7.12 -11.32 -1.32
CA LYS A 96 -7.05 -12.00 -0.02
C LYS A 96 -6.37 -11.16 1.05
N ILE A 97 -5.30 -10.46 0.68
CA ILE A 97 -4.60 -9.54 1.59
C ILE A 97 -5.54 -8.41 2.00
N VAL A 98 -6.15 -7.75 1.02
CA VAL A 98 -7.03 -6.59 1.25
C VAL A 98 -8.24 -7.00 2.09
N GLU A 99 -8.88 -8.12 1.77
CA GLU A 99 -10.02 -8.63 2.53
C GLU A 99 -9.64 -8.95 3.99
N ALA A 100 -8.48 -9.57 4.20
CA ALA A 100 -7.99 -9.88 5.54
C ALA A 100 -7.73 -8.60 6.36
N GLU A 101 -7.12 -7.59 5.75
CA GLU A 101 -6.86 -6.31 6.41
C GLU A 101 -8.14 -5.56 6.74
N ILE A 102 -9.11 -5.54 5.85
CA ILE A 102 -10.42 -4.92 6.09
C ILE A 102 -11.12 -5.63 7.25
N LYS A 103 -11.13 -6.95 7.24
CA LYS A 103 -11.78 -7.74 8.30
C LYS A 103 -11.11 -7.54 9.67
N ASP A 104 -9.78 -7.54 9.70
CA ASP A 104 -9.02 -7.37 10.95
C ASP A 104 -9.16 -5.96 11.52
N PHE A 105 -8.99 -4.96 10.67
CA PHE A 105 -8.98 -3.56 11.10
C PHE A 105 -10.38 -2.96 11.25
N ASN A 106 -11.36 -3.43 10.47
CA ASN A 106 -12.74 -2.94 10.43
C ASN A 106 -12.83 -1.41 10.24
N PRO A 107 -12.34 -0.87 9.11
CA PRO A 107 -12.32 0.57 8.87
C PRO A 107 -13.70 1.12 8.52
N GLN A 108 -13.95 2.40 8.81
CA GLN A 108 -15.09 3.16 8.30
C GLN A 108 -14.76 3.86 6.97
N ILE A 109 -13.49 4.17 6.76
CA ILE A 109 -13.01 4.87 5.56
C ILE A 109 -11.86 4.08 4.97
N ILE A 110 -11.90 3.86 3.66
CA ILE A 110 -10.81 3.27 2.90
C ILE A 110 -10.36 4.29 1.85
N LEU A 111 -9.07 4.58 1.83
CA LEU A 111 -8.44 5.43 0.83
C LEU A 111 -7.53 4.56 -0.04
N THR A 112 -7.66 4.69 -1.35
CA THR A 112 -6.84 3.96 -2.31
C THR A 112 -6.65 4.76 -3.59
N HIS A 113 -6.00 4.17 -4.59
CA HIS A 113 -5.70 4.79 -5.87
C HIS A 113 -6.96 5.08 -6.70
N ALA A 114 -6.81 5.95 -7.72
CA ALA A 114 -7.86 6.24 -8.69
C ALA A 114 -7.92 5.15 -9.78
N GLU A 115 -9.11 4.95 -10.34
CA GLU A 115 -9.38 3.94 -11.37
C GLU A 115 -8.51 4.14 -12.64
N PHE A 116 -8.32 5.39 -13.05
CA PHE A 116 -7.63 5.74 -14.29
C PHE A 116 -6.20 6.21 -14.09
N ASP A 117 -5.57 5.77 -13.01
CA ASP A 117 -4.15 6.04 -12.78
C ASP A 117 -3.28 5.43 -13.91
N ASN A 118 -2.23 6.11 -14.31
CA ASN A 118 -1.32 5.63 -15.35
C ASN A 118 -0.36 4.52 -14.86
N ASN A 119 -0.16 4.39 -13.56
CA ASN A 119 0.68 3.34 -13.00
C ASN A 119 -0.11 2.02 -12.92
N ASN A 120 0.46 0.96 -13.51
CA ASN A 120 -0.20 -0.35 -13.56
C ASN A 120 -0.44 -0.95 -12.17
N ASP A 121 0.53 -0.84 -11.25
CA ASP A 121 0.36 -1.33 -9.89
C ASP A 121 -0.78 -0.58 -9.17
N HIS A 122 -0.87 0.74 -9.37
CA HIS A 122 -1.96 1.55 -8.80
C HIS A 122 -3.33 1.09 -9.28
N ARG A 123 -3.47 0.81 -10.58
CA ARG A 123 -4.73 0.28 -11.14
C ARG A 123 -5.08 -1.08 -10.58
N ILE A 124 -4.09 -1.94 -10.39
CA ILE A 124 -4.31 -3.29 -9.82
C ILE A 124 -4.77 -3.17 -8.37
N VAL A 125 -4.11 -2.34 -7.57
CA VAL A 125 -4.50 -2.11 -6.17
C VAL A 125 -5.90 -1.49 -6.07
N PHE A 126 -6.23 -0.53 -6.93
CA PHE A 126 -7.60 0.01 -7.03
C PHE A 126 -8.62 -1.10 -7.31
N ARG A 127 -8.39 -1.91 -8.34
CA ARG A 127 -9.30 -3.00 -8.71
C ARG A 127 -9.46 -4.01 -7.59
N SER A 128 -8.36 -4.39 -6.95
CA SER A 128 -8.39 -5.30 -5.81
C SER A 128 -9.21 -4.73 -4.66
N THR A 129 -9.03 -3.45 -4.35
CA THR A 129 -9.80 -2.78 -3.29
C THR A 129 -11.30 -2.78 -3.62
N MET A 130 -11.67 -2.49 -4.87
CA MET A 130 -13.07 -2.52 -5.30
C MET A 130 -13.66 -3.92 -5.21
N MET A 131 -12.91 -4.96 -5.58
CA MET A 131 -13.34 -6.35 -5.46
C MET A 131 -13.54 -6.74 -3.98
N ALA A 132 -12.63 -6.33 -3.11
CA ALA A 132 -12.66 -6.66 -1.69
C ALA A 132 -13.77 -5.92 -0.90
N THR A 133 -14.28 -4.83 -1.45
CA THR A 133 -15.32 -4.01 -0.81
C THR A 133 -16.70 -4.17 -1.44
N ARG A 134 -16.86 -5.09 -2.40
CA ARG A 134 -18.16 -5.36 -3.01
C ARG A 134 -19.15 -5.90 -1.98
N PRO A 135 -20.48 -5.69 -2.16
CA PRO A 135 -21.48 -6.25 -1.25
C PRO A 135 -21.37 -7.77 -1.12
N GLY A 136 -21.46 -8.28 0.10
CA GLY A 136 -21.45 -9.72 0.38
C GLY A 136 -20.06 -10.34 0.56
N VAL A 137 -19.03 -9.53 0.65
CA VAL A 137 -17.67 -9.99 0.98
C VAL A 137 -17.41 -9.88 2.47
#